data_582eef88770dae9f3af00091169988dc
#
_entry.id   582eef88770dae9f3af00091169988dc
#
_cell.length_a   1.000
_cell.length_b   1.000
_cell.length_c   1.000
_cell.angle_alpha   90.00
_cell.angle_beta   90.00
_cell.angle_gamma   90.00
#
_symmetry.space_group_name_H-M   'P 1'
#
loop_
_entity.id
_entity.type
_entity.pdbx_description
1 polymer ?
#
loop_
_entity_poly.entity_id
_entity_poly.type
_entity_poly.pdbx_seq_one_letter_code
_entity_poly.pdbx_strand_id
1 'polypeptide(L)'
;MNIYIQFSVEIFYKHKVVKVMNGTQILNIFDFDVEEEPVSIYPYSPVYRVKYGDQDVVVKRTQSRAESVMSYTNMLKDKGINVVTPVKLQVDNPQKYEDINFVVYPFIEGEKYSGKDNEIYEAGKMLGQIHSYSHVSNEYNLLEYDVYDFNKEEVEEGMEAIILHAEKAGIRIDPGLKTKLLGSVANQQVLYHAELPHVATPHDFKANNLVLIPDPYLIDPDNAGWIPRIFDLALALLLFHNEHEEAPDRVFTIDEWEIFLSGYKESIVLTNQEKVFWEKVKQHVFLDEVMWLMAEYEEDWQKSSQQKLFMSLIHFMIDSANYRL
;
A
#
# COMPACT_ATOMS: atom_id res chain seq x y z
N MET A 1 22.13 6.37 -11.52
CA MET A 1 22.33 5.88 -10.14
C MET A 1 21.91 7.00 -9.19
N ASN A 2 20.67 7.12 -8.84
CA ASN A 2 20.26 7.96 -7.69
C ASN A 2 18.85 8.54 -7.72
N ILE A 3 17.78 7.80 -8.03
CA ILE A 3 16.45 8.32 -7.66
C ILE A 3 15.41 7.19 -7.46
N TYR A 4 15.75 5.94 -7.75
CA TYR A 4 14.94 4.73 -7.49
C TYR A 4 14.38 4.58 -6.07
N ILE A 5 14.57 5.55 -5.34
CA ILE A 5 14.81 5.52 -3.93
C ILE A 5 13.64 6.15 -3.15
N GLN A 6 12.67 6.81 -3.76
CA GLN A 6 11.79 7.57 -2.87
C GLN A 6 10.42 6.93 -2.60
N PHE A 7 9.77 6.28 -3.55
CA PHE A 7 8.58 5.48 -3.23
C PHE A 7 8.93 4.04 -2.84
N SER A 8 9.75 3.36 -3.63
CA SER A 8 10.25 2.00 -3.31
C SER A 8 11.26 1.98 -2.16
N VAL A 9 12.06 3.03 -1.92
CA VAL A 9 13.09 3.10 -0.86
C VAL A 9 12.55 3.42 0.50
N GLU A 10 11.45 4.13 0.66
CA GLU A 10 10.81 4.12 1.98
C GLU A 10 10.29 2.72 2.32
N ILE A 11 9.87 1.95 1.33
CA ILE A 11 9.57 0.52 1.47
C ILE A 11 10.85 -0.34 1.57
N PHE A 12 11.88 -0.09 0.75
CA PHE A 12 13.19 -0.78 0.79
C PHE A 12 13.96 -0.55 2.11
N TYR A 13 13.88 0.63 2.70
CA TYR A 13 14.45 0.87 4.03
C TYR A 13 13.66 0.19 5.16
N LYS A 14 12.42 -0.26 4.92
CA LYS A 14 11.69 -1.05 5.93
C LYS A 14 12.49 -2.29 6.41
N HIS A 15 13.39 -2.84 5.61
CA HIS A 15 14.02 -4.13 5.92
C HIS A 15 15.54 -4.11 6.10
N LYS A 16 16.26 -3.07 5.66
CA LYS A 16 17.74 -3.05 5.70
C LYS A 16 18.37 -2.42 6.93
N VAL A 17 17.61 -1.74 7.76
CA VAL A 17 18.10 -1.17 9.03
C VAL A 17 17.09 -1.45 10.12
N VAL A 18 16.96 -2.71 10.51
CA VAL A 18 16.66 -3.00 11.91
C VAL A 18 17.94 -2.71 12.71
N LYS A 19 18.39 -1.44 12.74
CA LYS A 19 19.03 -0.96 13.95
C LYS A 19 17.99 -1.24 15.01
N VAL A 20 18.33 -2.04 16.02
CA VAL A 20 17.45 -2.31 17.16
C VAL A 20 17.08 -0.94 17.72
N MET A 21 15.96 -0.40 17.27
CA MET A 21 15.48 0.89 17.74
C MET A 21 14.95 0.64 19.15
N ASN A 22 15.44 1.41 20.11
CA ASN A 22 15.00 1.30 21.48
C ASN A 22 13.57 1.85 21.57
N GLY A 23 12.60 0.94 21.70
CA GLY A 23 11.18 1.27 21.76
C GLY A 23 10.86 2.18 22.95
N THR A 24 11.51 1.97 24.09
CA THR A 24 11.38 2.85 25.27
C THR A 24 11.75 4.30 24.94
N GLN A 25 12.84 4.52 24.19
CA GLN A 25 13.23 5.88 23.79
C GLN A 25 12.25 6.52 22.82
N ILE A 26 11.68 5.73 21.89
CA ILE A 26 10.63 6.19 20.97
C ILE A 26 9.37 6.58 21.75
N LEU A 27 8.97 5.80 22.74
CA LEU A 27 7.80 6.11 23.56
C LEU A 27 8.03 7.34 24.44
N ASN A 28 9.22 7.50 24.96
CA ASN A 28 9.58 8.64 25.85
C ASN A 28 9.50 10.00 25.13
N ILE A 29 9.73 10.09 23.81
CA ILE A 29 9.55 11.39 23.11
C ILE A 29 8.09 11.87 23.12
N PHE A 30 7.14 10.96 23.35
CA PHE A 30 5.71 11.27 23.46
C PHE A 30 5.23 11.31 24.94
N ASP A 31 6.15 11.36 25.90
CA ASP A 31 5.86 11.32 27.35
C ASP A 31 5.15 10.02 27.80
N PHE A 32 5.35 8.92 27.08
CA PHE A 32 4.90 7.60 27.52
C PHE A 32 6.00 6.94 28.36
N ASP A 33 5.80 6.89 29.67
CA ASP A 33 6.70 6.19 30.59
C ASP A 33 6.37 4.70 30.62
N VAL A 34 7.36 3.87 30.28
CA VAL A 34 7.23 2.41 30.27
C VAL A 34 8.33 1.77 31.11
N GLU A 35 7.95 0.83 31.97
CA GLU A 35 8.89 0.16 32.89
C GLU A 35 9.75 -0.89 32.16
N GLU A 36 9.23 -1.49 31.10
CA GLU A 36 9.89 -2.54 30.30
C GLU A 36 10.01 -2.12 28.85
N GLU A 37 11.01 -2.69 28.14
CA GLU A 37 11.16 -2.49 26.69
C GLU A 37 9.90 -2.98 25.95
N PRO A 38 9.22 -2.10 25.19
CA PRO A 38 7.96 -2.45 24.55
C PRO A 38 8.18 -3.44 23.40
N VAL A 39 7.26 -4.38 23.26
CA VAL A 39 7.24 -5.32 22.14
C VAL A 39 6.38 -4.73 21.01
N SER A 40 6.92 -4.73 19.79
CA SER A 40 6.13 -4.34 18.63
C SER A 40 4.97 -5.30 18.41
N ILE A 41 3.78 -4.76 18.18
CA ILE A 41 2.59 -5.55 17.80
C ILE A 41 2.54 -5.89 16.31
N TYR A 42 3.51 -5.39 15.52
CA TYR A 42 3.63 -5.66 14.09
C TYR A 42 5.04 -6.17 13.77
N PRO A 43 5.18 -7.28 13.00
CA PRO A 43 6.48 -7.93 12.83
C PRO A 43 7.44 -7.20 11.89
N TYR A 44 6.93 -6.36 10.97
CA TYR A 44 7.73 -5.75 9.91
C TYR A 44 8.17 -4.31 10.20
N SER A 45 7.59 -3.65 11.21
CA SER A 45 7.90 -2.26 11.56
C SER A 45 7.60 -2.02 13.04
N PRO A 46 8.32 -1.12 13.72
CA PRO A 46 8.01 -0.74 15.09
C PRO A 46 6.62 -0.12 15.21
N VAL A 47 5.69 -0.85 15.85
CA VAL A 47 4.34 -0.40 16.20
C VAL A 47 4.09 -0.76 17.65
N TYR A 48 4.02 0.22 18.53
CA TYR A 48 3.89 0.02 19.97
C TYR A 48 2.49 0.44 20.44
N ARG A 49 1.75 -0.48 21.08
CA ARG A 49 0.47 -0.18 21.72
C ARG A 49 0.71 0.21 23.17
N VAL A 50 0.21 1.37 23.56
CA VAL A 50 0.34 1.91 24.93
C VAL A 50 -0.97 2.55 25.38
N LYS A 51 -1.13 2.74 26.70
CA LYS A 51 -2.25 3.46 27.28
C LYS A 51 -2.00 4.97 27.27
N TYR A 52 -3.03 5.74 26.90
CA TYR A 52 -3.08 7.19 27.02
C TYR A 52 -4.43 7.59 27.63
N GLY A 53 -4.45 7.90 28.92
CA GLY A 53 -5.69 8.03 29.67
C GLY A 53 -6.49 6.73 29.64
N ASP A 54 -7.76 6.80 29.27
CA ASP A 54 -8.65 5.63 29.21
C ASP A 54 -8.65 4.90 27.87
N GLN A 55 -7.85 5.38 26.89
CA GLN A 55 -7.80 4.79 25.56
C GLN A 55 -6.47 4.10 25.27
N ASP A 56 -6.49 3.14 24.37
CA ASP A 56 -5.29 2.59 23.75
C ASP A 56 -4.86 3.44 22.55
N VAL A 57 -3.57 3.67 22.42
CA VAL A 57 -2.97 4.33 21.27
C VAL A 57 -1.85 3.49 20.69
N VAL A 58 -1.48 3.76 19.45
CA VAL A 58 -0.32 3.15 18.79
C VAL A 58 0.69 4.23 18.43
N VAL A 59 1.95 3.95 18.75
CA VAL A 59 3.10 4.74 18.31
C VAL A 59 3.74 3.98 17.17
N LYS A 60 3.83 4.60 16.00
CA LYS A 60 4.39 3.95 14.81
C LYS A 60 5.24 4.93 13.99
N ARG A 61 6.10 4.37 13.15
CA ARG A 61 6.84 5.13 12.15
C ARG A 61 5.88 5.73 11.12
N THR A 62 6.20 6.94 10.62
CA THR A 62 5.54 7.58 9.49
C THR A 62 6.59 8.12 8.50
N GLN A 63 6.14 8.60 7.34
CA GLN A 63 7.03 9.08 6.29
C GLN A 63 7.67 10.44 6.60
N SER A 64 8.62 10.85 5.75
CA SER A 64 9.37 12.11 5.90
C SER A 64 8.48 13.35 5.84
N ARG A 65 7.39 13.33 5.06
CA ARG A 65 6.39 14.41 4.96
C ARG A 65 5.22 14.24 5.92
N ALA A 66 5.51 13.88 7.17
CA ALA A 66 4.50 13.57 8.18
C ALA A 66 3.40 14.63 8.31
N GLU A 67 3.75 15.93 8.36
CA GLU A 67 2.79 17.02 8.48
C GLU A 67 1.82 17.09 7.27
N SER A 68 2.33 16.85 6.06
CA SER A 68 1.51 16.78 4.84
C SER A 68 0.49 15.65 4.93
N VAL A 69 0.92 14.47 5.34
CA VAL A 69 0.05 13.30 5.54
C VAL A 69 -0.99 13.59 6.62
N MET A 70 -0.59 14.17 7.76
CA MET A 70 -1.52 14.51 8.83
C MET A 70 -2.56 15.55 8.39
N SER A 71 -2.14 16.54 7.61
CA SER A 71 -3.07 17.55 7.02
C SER A 71 -4.08 16.89 6.09
N TYR A 72 -3.61 15.99 5.23
CA TYR A 72 -4.47 15.23 4.32
C TYR A 72 -5.45 14.32 5.06
N THR A 73 -4.99 13.53 6.05
CA THR A 73 -5.86 12.62 6.80
C THR A 73 -6.91 13.36 7.64
N ASN A 74 -6.56 14.52 8.19
CA ASN A 74 -7.54 15.38 8.88
C ASN A 74 -8.63 15.85 7.91
N MET A 75 -8.28 16.24 6.69
CA MET A 75 -9.29 16.59 5.66
C MET A 75 -10.20 15.40 5.36
N LEU A 76 -9.66 14.19 5.18
CA LEU A 76 -10.49 13.00 4.96
C LEU A 76 -11.47 12.76 6.11
N LYS A 77 -11.02 12.89 7.34
CA LYS A 77 -11.87 12.78 8.54
C LYS A 77 -12.97 13.86 8.56
N ASP A 78 -12.65 15.10 8.23
CA ASP A 78 -13.60 16.23 8.17
C ASP A 78 -14.65 16.01 7.06
N LYS A 79 -14.31 15.24 6.02
CA LYS A 79 -15.22 14.81 4.96
C LYS A 79 -16.05 13.58 5.34
N GLY A 80 -15.85 13.03 6.52
CA GLY A 80 -16.60 11.88 7.03
C GLY A 80 -16.01 10.52 6.67
N ILE A 81 -14.77 10.45 6.16
CA ILE A 81 -14.07 9.18 5.98
C ILE A 81 -13.61 8.66 7.33
N ASN A 82 -13.86 7.38 7.58
CA ASN A 82 -13.35 6.69 8.76
C ASN A 82 -11.84 6.45 8.60
N VAL A 83 -11.02 7.34 9.12
CA VAL A 83 -9.56 7.26 9.05
C VAL A 83 -8.94 7.71 10.38
N VAL A 84 -7.85 7.06 10.79
CA VAL A 84 -7.08 7.51 11.94
C VAL A 84 -6.44 8.88 11.66
N THR A 85 -6.45 9.72 12.69
CA THR A 85 -5.73 11.00 12.70
C THR A 85 -4.90 11.08 13.98
N PRO A 86 -3.82 11.87 14.01
CA PRO A 86 -2.95 11.96 15.18
C PRO A 86 -3.73 12.31 16.45
N VAL A 87 -3.42 11.59 17.53
CA VAL A 87 -3.97 11.88 18.86
C VAL A 87 -3.42 13.23 19.34
N LYS A 88 -4.29 14.03 19.94
CA LYS A 88 -3.85 15.27 20.60
C LYS A 88 -3.16 14.92 21.91
N LEU A 89 -1.84 15.12 21.95
CA LEU A 89 -1.00 14.93 23.11
C LEU A 89 -0.67 16.27 23.80
N GLN A 90 0.04 16.23 24.94
CA GLN A 90 0.60 17.42 25.58
C GLN A 90 1.89 17.87 24.88
N VAL A 91 2.51 16.99 24.14
CA VAL A 91 3.70 17.21 23.30
C VAL A 91 3.30 17.18 21.82
N ASP A 92 4.21 17.58 20.94
CA ASP A 92 3.96 17.56 19.50
C ASP A 92 3.70 16.13 18.98
N ASN A 93 2.84 16.00 17.99
CA ASN A 93 2.54 14.76 17.30
C ASN A 93 2.22 15.08 15.83
N PRO A 94 3.05 14.66 14.86
CA PRO A 94 4.18 13.71 14.96
C PRO A 94 5.44 14.29 15.60
N GLN A 95 6.40 13.41 15.95
CA GLN A 95 7.73 13.77 16.42
C GLN A 95 8.84 12.99 15.70
N LYS A 96 10.05 13.55 15.74
CA LYS A 96 11.23 12.95 15.14
C LYS A 96 12.13 12.34 16.23
N TYR A 97 12.50 11.08 16.05
CA TYR A 97 13.53 10.40 16.82
C TYR A 97 14.66 10.00 15.88
N GLU A 98 15.89 10.49 16.13
CA GLU A 98 16.99 10.47 15.18
C GLU A 98 16.56 11.11 13.83
N ASP A 99 16.55 10.35 12.73
CA ASP A 99 16.14 10.82 11.40
C ASP A 99 14.79 10.24 10.93
N ILE A 100 14.03 9.62 11.85
CA ILE A 100 12.78 8.93 11.56
C ILE A 100 11.64 9.65 12.26
N ASN A 101 10.57 9.89 11.53
CA ASN A 101 9.33 10.43 12.09
C ASN A 101 8.46 9.32 12.68
N PHE A 102 7.89 9.62 13.85
CA PHE A 102 6.91 8.78 14.53
C PHE A 102 5.64 9.57 14.78
N VAL A 103 4.52 8.86 14.80
CA VAL A 103 3.19 9.41 15.03
C VAL A 103 2.43 8.54 16.03
N VAL A 104 1.55 9.18 16.79
CA VAL A 104 0.64 8.52 17.71
C VAL A 104 -0.77 8.60 17.15
N TYR A 105 -1.35 7.42 16.88
CA TYR A 105 -2.75 7.25 16.46
C TYR A 105 -3.60 6.58 17.52
N PRO A 106 -4.93 6.74 17.52
CA PRO A 106 -5.79 5.90 18.33
C PRO A 106 -5.66 4.44 17.89
N PHE A 107 -5.66 3.51 18.85
CA PHE A 107 -5.81 2.10 18.52
C PHE A 107 -7.29 1.83 18.21
N ILE A 108 -7.58 1.26 17.05
CA ILE A 108 -8.94 1.00 16.60
C ILE A 108 -9.24 -0.49 16.79
N GLU A 109 -10.22 -0.82 17.60
CA GLU A 109 -10.73 -2.19 17.75
C GLU A 109 -11.91 -2.41 16.80
N GLY A 110 -11.92 -3.55 16.10
CA GLY A 110 -12.98 -3.93 15.19
C GLY A 110 -12.74 -5.31 14.60
N GLU A 111 -13.62 -5.73 13.69
CA GLU A 111 -13.50 -6.99 13.00
C GLU A 111 -12.46 -6.90 11.89
N LYS A 112 -11.77 -8.01 11.63
CA LYS A 112 -10.85 -8.14 10.50
C LYS A 112 -11.66 -8.38 9.22
N TYR A 113 -11.10 -7.91 8.10
CA TYR A 113 -11.60 -8.25 6.77
C TYR A 113 -11.54 -9.77 6.55
N SER A 114 -12.57 -10.34 5.93
CA SER A 114 -12.70 -11.78 5.69
C SER A 114 -13.03 -12.16 4.23
N GLY A 115 -13.05 -11.18 3.33
CA GLY A 115 -13.29 -11.41 1.89
C GLY A 115 -14.76 -11.59 1.51
N LYS A 116 -15.70 -11.12 2.32
CA LYS A 116 -17.13 -11.13 1.96
C LYS A 116 -17.46 -10.03 0.96
N ASP A 117 -18.42 -10.29 0.11
CA ASP A 117 -18.84 -9.37 -0.96
C ASP A 117 -19.17 -7.95 -0.44
N ASN A 118 -19.85 -7.85 0.70
CA ASN A 118 -20.17 -6.56 1.30
C ASN A 118 -18.91 -5.81 1.81
N GLU A 119 -17.91 -6.53 2.32
CA GLU A 119 -16.66 -5.96 2.79
C GLU A 119 -15.85 -5.42 1.58
N ILE A 120 -15.83 -6.18 0.49
CA ILE A 120 -15.20 -5.79 -0.78
C ILE A 120 -15.87 -4.55 -1.36
N TYR A 121 -17.22 -4.54 -1.39
CA TYR A 121 -17.99 -3.41 -1.88
C TYR A 121 -17.75 -2.13 -1.07
N GLU A 122 -17.83 -2.21 0.26
CA GLU A 122 -17.62 -1.04 1.14
C GLU A 122 -16.17 -0.54 1.09
N ALA A 123 -15.18 -1.44 0.92
CA ALA A 123 -13.79 -1.03 0.68
C ALA A 123 -13.66 -0.25 -0.63
N GLY A 124 -14.24 -0.75 -1.73
CA GLY A 124 -14.27 -0.05 -3.00
C GLY A 124 -14.94 1.33 -2.92
N LYS A 125 -16.08 1.40 -2.22
CA LYS A 125 -16.82 2.64 -1.99
C LYS A 125 -15.99 3.65 -1.18
N MET A 126 -15.30 3.20 -0.13
CA MET A 126 -14.41 4.04 0.66
C MET A 126 -13.28 4.62 -0.21
N LEU A 127 -12.60 3.80 -1.02
CA LEU A 127 -11.56 4.29 -1.92
C LEU A 127 -12.12 5.28 -2.95
N GLY A 128 -13.30 5.01 -3.50
CA GLY A 128 -14.00 5.93 -4.41
C GLY A 128 -14.30 7.29 -3.76
N GLN A 129 -14.77 7.29 -2.53
CA GLN A 129 -15.01 8.52 -1.76
C GLN A 129 -13.72 9.29 -1.51
N ILE A 130 -12.64 8.61 -1.07
CA ILE A 130 -11.32 9.20 -0.86
C ILE A 130 -10.85 9.91 -2.12
N HIS A 131 -10.87 9.23 -3.27
CA HIS A 131 -10.47 9.81 -4.55
C HIS A 131 -11.36 10.96 -4.99
N SER A 132 -12.65 10.93 -4.67
CA SER A 132 -13.60 12.00 -5.04
C SER A 132 -13.37 13.31 -4.28
N TYR A 133 -12.75 13.24 -3.09
CA TYR A 133 -12.41 14.42 -2.29
C TYR A 133 -11.05 15.02 -2.66
N SER A 134 -10.32 14.39 -3.56
CA SER A 134 -9.05 14.94 -4.02
C SER A 134 -9.27 16.19 -4.86
N HIS A 135 -8.46 17.22 -4.61
CA HIS A 135 -8.40 18.40 -5.45
C HIS A 135 -7.77 18.09 -6.82
N VAL A 136 -7.83 19.02 -7.75
CA VAL A 136 -7.19 18.90 -9.07
C VAL A 136 -5.67 19.17 -9.04
N SER A 137 -5.15 19.62 -7.92
CA SER A 137 -3.75 19.93 -7.66
C SER A 137 -3.30 19.32 -6.32
N ASN A 138 -2.01 19.11 -6.15
CA ASN A 138 -1.40 18.55 -4.95
C ASN A 138 -1.37 19.60 -3.80
N GLU A 139 -2.53 19.92 -3.23
CA GLU A 139 -2.67 20.98 -2.20
C GLU A 139 -2.01 20.61 -0.87
N TYR A 140 -1.84 19.31 -0.59
CA TYR A 140 -1.22 18.82 0.64
C TYR A 140 0.29 18.63 0.51
N ASN A 141 0.87 18.95 -0.65
CA ASN A 141 2.29 18.73 -0.91
C ASN A 141 2.73 17.28 -0.60
N LEU A 142 1.88 16.31 -0.94
CA LEU A 142 2.20 14.89 -0.86
C LEU A 142 3.30 14.52 -1.84
N LEU A 143 3.95 13.37 -1.62
CA LEU A 143 4.91 12.85 -2.58
C LEU A 143 4.21 12.57 -3.91
N GLU A 144 4.81 13.04 -5.00
CA GLU A 144 4.29 12.79 -6.34
C GLU A 144 4.86 11.48 -6.86
N TYR A 145 4.03 10.72 -7.55
CA TYR A 145 4.44 9.49 -8.20
C TYR A 145 5.36 9.81 -9.38
N ASP A 146 6.56 9.26 -9.39
CA ASP A 146 7.60 9.54 -10.40
C ASP A 146 8.31 8.27 -10.93
N VAL A 147 7.79 7.08 -10.64
CA VAL A 147 8.42 5.80 -10.99
C VAL A 147 8.10 5.41 -12.44
N TYR A 148 8.93 5.86 -13.39
CA TYR A 148 8.77 5.59 -14.84
C TYR A 148 10.10 5.24 -15.54
N ASP A 149 11.10 4.83 -14.80
CA ASP A 149 12.47 4.72 -15.29
C ASP A 149 13.09 3.32 -15.13
N PHE A 150 12.26 2.28 -14.87
CA PHE A 150 12.73 0.90 -14.94
C PHE A 150 13.43 0.63 -16.28
N ASN A 151 14.55 -0.04 -16.22
CA ASN A 151 15.28 -0.50 -17.39
C ASN A 151 15.18 -2.04 -17.54
N LYS A 152 15.65 -2.55 -18.68
CA LYS A 152 15.55 -3.99 -18.97
C LYS A 152 16.43 -4.83 -18.05
N GLU A 153 17.59 -4.31 -17.70
CA GLU A 153 18.57 -4.96 -16.84
C GLU A 153 17.98 -5.24 -15.47
N GLU A 154 17.29 -4.27 -14.88
CA GLU A 154 16.61 -4.43 -13.58
C GLU A 154 15.47 -5.45 -13.61
N VAL A 155 14.71 -5.47 -14.72
CA VAL A 155 13.67 -6.50 -14.91
C VAL A 155 14.29 -7.88 -15.07
N GLU A 156 15.42 -8.00 -15.75
CA GLU A 156 16.13 -9.26 -15.92
C GLU A 156 16.68 -9.77 -14.59
N GLU A 157 17.31 -8.91 -13.79
CA GLU A 157 17.80 -9.23 -12.43
C GLU A 157 16.65 -9.64 -11.50
N GLY A 158 15.53 -8.89 -11.50
CA GLY A 158 14.35 -9.24 -10.71
C GLY A 158 13.76 -10.61 -11.12
N MET A 159 13.68 -10.88 -12.41
CA MET A 159 13.21 -12.17 -12.91
C MET A 159 14.14 -13.33 -12.58
N GLU A 160 15.44 -13.12 -12.60
CA GLU A 160 16.41 -14.14 -12.18
C GLU A 160 16.24 -14.49 -10.70
N ALA A 161 16.05 -13.49 -9.83
CA ALA A 161 15.77 -13.70 -8.42
C ALA A 161 14.43 -14.44 -8.21
N ILE A 162 13.36 -14.03 -8.86
CA ILE A 162 12.04 -14.68 -8.79
C ILE A 162 12.14 -16.16 -9.20
N ILE A 163 12.80 -16.45 -10.33
CA ILE A 163 12.95 -17.82 -10.82
C ILE A 163 13.75 -18.66 -9.81
N LEU A 164 14.86 -18.13 -9.28
CA LEU A 164 15.71 -18.81 -8.32
C LEU A 164 14.95 -19.14 -7.03
N HIS A 165 14.20 -18.18 -6.48
CA HIS A 165 13.43 -18.35 -5.25
C HIS A 165 12.29 -19.37 -5.45
N ALA A 166 11.57 -19.25 -6.57
CA ALA A 166 10.49 -20.19 -6.92
C ALA A 166 11.00 -21.62 -7.13
N GLU A 167 12.14 -21.81 -7.82
CA GLU A 167 12.76 -23.14 -8.01
C GLU A 167 13.15 -23.79 -6.68
N LYS A 168 13.69 -23.04 -5.74
CA LYS A 168 13.99 -23.52 -4.38
C LYS A 168 12.73 -23.92 -3.61
N ALA A 169 11.61 -23.30 -3.90
CA ALA A 169 10.29 -23.66 -3.37
C ALA A 169 9.61 -24.78 -4.18
N GLY A 170 10.26 -25.34 -5.21
CA GLY A 170 9.72 -26.39 -6.08
C GLY A 170 8.68 -25.89 -7.09
N ILE A 171 8.64 -24.58 -7.37
CA ILE A 171 7.67 -23.93 -8.25
C ILE A 171 8.36 -23.56 -9.56
N ARG A 172 7.68 -23.81 -10.68
CA ARG A 172 8.12 -23.39 -12.00
C ARG A 172 7.38 -22.13 -12.44
N ILE A 173 8.12 -21.08 -12.75
CA ILE A 173 7.57 -19.81 -13.26
C ILE A 173 7.28 -19.94 -14.77
N ASP A 174 6.12 -19.41 -15.18
CA ASP A 174 5.77 -19.31 -16.59
C ASP A 174 6.71 -18.30 -17.29
N PRO A 175 7.41 -18.70 -18.37
CA PRO A 175 8.31 -17.79 -19.09
C PRO A 175 7.61 -16.58 -19.71
N GLY A 176 6.31 -16.63 -19.88
CA GLY A 176 5.47 -15.52 -20.32
C GLY A 176 5.56 -14.30 -19.41
N LEU A 177 5.80 -14.50 -18.10
CA LEU A 177 5.97 -13.42 -17.14
C LEU A 177 7.11 -12.47 -17.55
N LYS A 178 8.32 -13.02 -17.83
CA LYS A 178 9.46 -12.21 -18.26
C LYS A 178 9.14 -11.39 -19.51
N THR A 179 8.45 -12.00 -20.48
CA THR A 179 8.06 -11.32 -21.71
C THR A 179 7.12 -10.14 -21.45
N LYS A 180 6.15 -10.32 -20.55
CA LYS A 180 5.20 -9.29 -20.16
C LYS A 180 5.89 -8.14 -19.42
N LEU A 181 6.77 -8.42 -18.45
CA LEU A 181 7.51 -7.41 -17.69
C LEU A 181 8.45 -6.59 -18.57
N LEU A 182 9.22 -7.24 -19.46
CA LEU A 182 10.05 -6.53 -20.41
C LEU A 182 9.22 -5.67 -21.39
N GLY A 183 8.01 -6.13 -21.76
CA GLY A 183 7.06 -5.33 -22.54
C GLY A 183 6.56 -4.10 -21.78
N SER A 184 6.40 -4.20 -20.47
CA SER A 184 5.93 -3.09 -19.62
C SER A 184 6.93 -1.94 -19.53
N VAL A 185 8.24 -2.23 -19.61
CA VAL A 185 9.30 -1.21 -19.65
C VAL A 185 9.08 -0.20 -20.77
N ALA A 186 8.66 -0.66 -21.95
CA ALA A 186 8.38 0.23 -23.09
C ALA A 186 7.12 1.10 -22.90
N ASN A 187 6.21 0.73 -22.00
CA ASN A 187 4.98 1.46 -21.74
C ASN A 187 5.17 2.67 -20.81
N GLN A 188 6.24 2.73 -20.02
CA GLN A 188 6.48 3.75 -19.00
C GLN A 188 6.43 5.17 -19.57
N GLN A 189 7.14 5.43 -20.66
CA GLN A 189 7.16 6.74 -21.31
C GLN A 189 5.79 7.15 -21.85
N VAL A 190 5.00 6.18 -22.32
CA VAL A 190 3.63 6.41 -22.77
C VAL A 190 2.73 6.77 -21.59
N LEU A 191 2.89 6.12 -20.44
CA LEU A 191 2.14 6.43 -19.22
C LEU A 191 2.57 7.76 -18.60
N TYR A 192 3.88 8.06 -18.56
CA TYR A 192 4.41 9.34 -18.08
C TYR A 192 3.82 10.54 -18.80
N HIS A 193 3.64 10.43 -20.14
CA HIS A 193 3.05 11.49 -20.96
C HIS A 193 1.52 11.41 -21.06
N ALA A 194 0.90 10.41 -20.47
CA ALA A 194 -0.55 10.32 -20.42
C ALA A 194 -1.09 11.32 -19.39
N GLU A 195 -1.98 12.19 -19.82
CA GLU A 195 -2.65 13.16 -18.93
C GLU A 195 -3.71 12.44 -18.08
N LEU A 196 -3.26 11.50 -17.22
CA LEU A 196 -4.14 10.76 -16.32
C LEU A 196 -4.57 11.63 -15.13
N PRO A 197 -5.81 11.54 -14.66
CA PRO A 197 -6.23 12.20 -13.44
C PRO A 197 -5.41 11.74 -12.24
N HIS A 198 -4.80 12.67 -11.51
CA HIS A 198 -4.10 12.42 -10.26
C HIS A 198 -5.01 12.69 -9.07
N VAL A 199 -4.75 12.00 -7.98
CA VAL A 199 -5.46 12.13 -6.72
C VAL A 199 -4.49 12.12 -5.54
N ALA A 200 -4.87 12.82 -4.47
CA ALA A 200 -4.33 12.54 -3.15
C ALA A 200 -4.99 11.26 -2.64
N THR A 201 -4.20 10.28 -2.29
CA THR A 201 -4.68 8.97 -1.82
C THR A 201 -3.79 8.45 -0.70
N PRO A 202 -4.31 7.61 0.24
CA PRO A 202 -3.49 6.98 1.27
C PRO A 202 -2.39 6.08 0.69
N HIS A 203 -2.54 5.65 -0.58
CA HIS A 203 -1.71 4.64 -1.21
C HIS A 203 -1.65 3.35 -0.35
N ASP A 204 -1.22 2.22 -0.91
CA ASP A 204 -1.20 0.94 -0.18
C ASP A 204 -2.59 0.61 0.48
N PHE A 205 -3.69 0.91 -0.26
CA PHE A 205 -5.05 0.64 0.20
C PHE A 205 -5.33 -0.86 0.11
N LYS A 206 -5.20 -1.56 1.23
CA LYS A 206 -5.32 -3.02 1.33
C LYS A 206 -6.06 -3.46 2.60
N ALA A 207 -6.54 -4.69 2.61
CA ALA A 207 -7.31 -5.28 3.71
C ALA A 207 -6.58 -5.17 5.07
N ASN A 208 -5.25 -5.33 5.07
CA ASN A 208 -4.44 -5.24 6.29
C ASN A 208 -4.43 -3.83 6.92
N ASN A 209 -4.76 -2.82 6.14
CA ASN A 209 -4.85 -1.42 6.57
C ASN A 209 -6.29 -0.99 6.92
N LEU A 210 -7.24 -1.95 6.92
CA LEU A 210 -8.65 -1.72 7.24
C LEU A 210 -9.09 -2.53 8.46
N VAL A 211 -9.93 -1.89 9.29
CA VAL A 211 -10.67 -2.53 10.39
C VAL A 211 -12.16 -2.25 10.17
N LEU A 212 -13.03 -3.21 10.43
CA LEU A 212 -14.49 -3.09 10.19
C LEU A 212 -15.24 -2.74 11.49
N ILE A 213 -16.03 -1.61 11.47
CA ILE A 213 -16.81 -1.10 12.63
C ILE A 213 -18.12 -0.41 12.19
N PRO A 214 -19.16 -1.04 11.73
CA PRO A 214 -19.16 -2.19 10.81
C PRO A 214 -18.56 -1.83 9.43
N ASP A 215 -18.52 -0.53 9.08
CA ASP A 215 -17.93 -0.03 7.85
C ASP A 215 -16.39 0.01 7.95
N PRO A 216 -15.67 0.00 6.83
CA PRO A 216 -14.22 0.09 6.83
C PRO A 216 -13.70 1.34 7.54
N TYR A 217 -12.66 1.17 8.34
CA TYR A 217 -11.91 2.21 9.01
C TYR A 217 -10.43 2.09 8.63
N LEU A 218 -9.86 3.09 7.98
CA LEU A 218 -8.48 3.10 7.53
C LEU A 218 -7.54 3.41 8.69
N ILE A 219 -6.65 2.46 9.01
CA ILE A 219 -5.74 2.54 10.17
C ILE A 219 -4.28 2.83 9.81
N ASP A 220 -3.92 2.76 8.53
CA ASP A 220 -2.56 3.07 8.05
C ASP A 220 -2.59 3.99 6.81
N PRO A 221 -2.76 5.31 6.96
CA PRO A 221 -2.74 6.27 5.86
C PRO A 221 -1.34 6.81 5.55
N ASP A 222 -0.28 6.27 6.15
CA ASP A 222 1.04 6.91 6.19
C ASP A 222 1.78 6.92 4.85
N ASN A 223 1.36 6.11 3.88
CA ASN A 223 1.94 6.08 2.54
C ASN A 223 1.31 7.10 1.57
N ALA A 224 0.54 8.07 2.09
CA ALA A 224 -0.21 9.00 1.26
C ALA A 224 0.67 9.70 0.21
N GLY A 225 0.15 9.73 -1.03
CA GLY A 225 0.82 10.25 -2.21
C GLY A 225 -0.11 11.00 -3.16
N TRP A 226 0.48 11.72 -4.10
CA TRP A 226 -0.19 12.34 -5.25
C TRP A 226 0.07 11.48 -6.49
N ILE A 227 -0.92 10.67 -6.88
CA ILE A 227 -0.72 9.50 -7.74
C ILE A 227 -1.76 9.50 -8.87
N PRO A 228 -1.43 9.03 -10.08
CA PRO A 228 -2.46 8.77 -11.08
C PRO A 228 -3.52 7.81 -10.52
N ARG A 229 -4.77 8.25 -10.48
CA ARG A 229 -5.87 7.56 -9.80
C ARG A 229 -5.99 6.08 -10.13
N ILE A 230 -5.81 5.72 -11.40
CA ILE A 230 -5.90 4.31 -11.81
C ILE A 230 -4.66 3.49 -11.45
N PHE A 231 -3.55 4.09 -11.05
CA PHE A 231 -2.40 3.36 -10.51
C PHE A 231 -2.72 2.84 -9.11
N ASP A 232 -3.28 3.69 -8.25
CA ASP A 232 -3.75 3.30 -6.93
C ASP A 232 -4.86 2.24 -7.00
N LEU A 233 -5.78 2.38 -7.97
CA LEU A 233 -6.82 1.39 -8.23
C LEU A 233 -6.24 0.05 -8.71
N ALA A 234 -5.16 0.06 -9.52
CA ALA A 234 -4.47 -1.15 -9.93
C ALA A 234 -3.70 -1.80 -8.78
N LEU A 235 -3.12 -1.00 -7.91
CA LEU A 235 -2.46 -1.51 -6.69
C LEU A 235 -3.47 -2.23 -5.78
N ALA A 236 -4.64 -1.64 -5.56
CA ALA A 236 -5.72 -2.28 -4.82
C ALA A 236 -6.17 -3.60 -5.49
N LEU A 237 -6.33 -3.63 -6.81
CA LEU A 237 -6.65 -4.87 -7.53
C LEU A 237 -5.63 -5.98 -7.26
N LEU A 238 -4.35 -5.65 -7.33
CA LEU A 238 -3.25 -6.63 -7.26
C LEU A 238 -2.97 -7.11 -5.83
N LEU A 239 -2.92 -6.17 -4.87
CA LEU A 239 -2.37 -6.43 -3.54
C LEU A 239 -3.37 -6.24 -2.39
N PHE A 240 -4.68 -6.11 -2.66
CA PHE A 240 -5.66 -5.89 -1.60
C PHE A 240 -5.62 -6.96 -0.50
N HIS A 241 -5.41 -8.21 -0.86
CA HIS A 241 -5.36 -9.35 0.06
C HIS A 241 -3.96 -9.60 0.63
N ASN A 242 -2.93 -8.88 0.19
CA ASN A 242 -1.57 -9.12 0.61
C ASN A 242 -1.39 -8.94 2.13
N GLU A 243 -0.65 -9.85 2.77
CA GLU A 243 -0.29 -9.82 4.19
C GLU A 243 -1.47 -9.93 5.19
N HIS A 244 -2.69 -10.23 4.75
CA HIS A 244 -3.83 -10.35 5.64
C HIS A 244 -4.17 -11.81 5.93
N GLU A 245 -4.14 -12.21 7.21
CA GLU A 245 -4.28 -13.63 7.63
C GLU A 245 -5.63 -14.26 7.27
N GLU A 246 -6.70 -13.49 7.24
CA GLU A 246 -8.08 -13.97 6.98
C GLU A 246 -8.55 -13.70 5.54
N ALA A 247 -7.76 -12.95 4.76
CA ALA A 247 -8.06 -12.72 3.35
C ALA A 247 -7.68 -13.92 2.46
N PRO A 248 -8.31 -14.06 1.28
CA PRO A 248 -7.87 -15.04 0.31
C PRO A 248 -6.43 -14.80 -0.15
N ASP A 249 -5.62 -15.86 -0.23
CA ASP A 249 -4.22 -15.81 -0.68
C ASP A 249 -4.12 -15.62 -2.21
N ARG A 250 -4.73 -14.59 -2.78
CA ARG A 250 -4.80 -14.34 -4.23
C ARG A 250 -5.22 -12.91 -4.55
N VAL A 251 -5.03 -12.47 -5.78
CA VAL A 251 -5.68 -11.25 -6.31
C VAL A 251 -7.21 -11.39 -6.26
N PHE A 252 -7.93 -10.29 -6.36
CA PHE A 252 -9.38 -10.37 -6.55
C PHE A 252 -9.72 -11.30 -7.72
N THR A 253 -10.79 -12.09 -7.58
CA THR A 253 -11.43 -12.70 -8.75
C THR A 253 -12.09 -11.64 -9.62
N ILE A 254 -12.50 -11.99 -10.84
CA ILE A 254 -13.21 -11.06 -11.73
C ILE A 254 -14.49 -10.56 -11.05
N ASP A 255 -15.26 -11.44 -10.42
CA ASP A 255 -16.52 -11.10 -9.75
C ASP A 255 -16.25 -10.18 -8.54
N GLU A 256 -15.24 -10.47 -7.72
CA GLU A 256 -14.84 -9.61 -6.60
C GLU A 256 -14.35 -8.24 -7.07
N TRP A 257 -13.60 -8.20 -8.18
CA TRP A 257 -13.18 -6.95 -8.79
C TRP A 257 -14.37 -6.10 -9.27
N GLU A 258 -15.37 -6.72 -9.88
CA GLU A 258 -16.61 -6.06 -10.27
C GLU A 258 -17.39 -5.52 -9.07
N ILE A 259 -17.42 -6.28 -7.96
CA ILE A 259 -18.02 -5.82 -6.69
C ILE A 259 -17.26 -4.61 -6.13
N PHE A 260 -15.92 -4.67 -6.05
CA PHE A 260 -15.09 -3.54 -5.61
C PHE A 260 -15.33 -2.31 -6.48
N LEU A 261 -15.29 -2.47 -7.81
CA LEU A 261 -15.55 -1.39 -8.76
C LEU A 261 -16.97 -0.82 -8.67
N SER A 262 -17.97 -1.63 -8.32
CA SER A 262 -19.34 -1.13 -8.17
C SER A 262 -19.43 -0.16 -7.00
N GLY A 263 -18.79 -0.45 -5.86
CA GLY A 263 -18.66 0.47 -4.75
C GLY A 263 -17.86 1.72 -5.13
N TYR A 264 -16.72 1.54 -5.75
CA TYR A 264 -15.84 2.64 -6.18
C TYR A 264 -16.54 3.64 -7.12
N LYS A 265 -17.32 3.15 -8.06
CA LYS A 265 -18.05 3.93 -9.06
C LYS A 265 -19.25 4.70 -8.49
N GLU A 266 -19.62 4.50 -7.22
CA GLU A 266 -20.63 5.37 -6.58
C GLU A 266 -20.18 6.82 -6.50
N SER A 267 -18.87 7.05 -6.35
CA SER A 267 -18.28 8.39 -6.19
C SER A 267 -17.42 8.83 -7.37
N ILE A 268 -17.00 7.90 -8.24
CA ILE A 268 -16.04 8.16 -9.31
C ILE A 268 -16.61 7.79 -10.69
N VAL A 269 -16.48 8.73 -11.62
CA VAL A 269 -16.66 8.45 -13.06
C VAL A 269 -15.30 8.33 -13.71
N LEU A 270 -14.99 7.14 -14.21
CA LEU A 270 -13.74 6.85 -14.93
C LEU A 270 -13.78 7.45 -16.34
N THR A 271 -12.71 8.15 -16.71
CA THR A 271 -12.57 8.78 -18.01
C THR A 271 -12.31 7.75 -19.13
N ASN A 272 -12.51 8.13 -20.38
CA ASN A 272 -12.15 7.27 -21.50
C ASN A 272 -10.64 7.02 -21.58
N GLN A 273 -9.82 8.00 -21.20
CA GLN A 273 -8.38 7.89 -21.18
C GLN A 273 -7.93 6.83 -20.17
N GLU A 274 -8.48 6.84 -18.95
CA GLU A 274 -8.20 5.82 -17.94
C GLU A 274 -8.53 4.39 -18.45
N LYS A 275 -9.66 4.22 -19.13
CA LYS A 275 -10.06 2.94 -19.73
C LYS A 275 -9.09 2.49 -20.82
N VAL A 276 -8.63 3.42 -21.67
CA VAL A 276 -7.66 3.11 -22.75
C VAL A 276 -6.31 2.68 -22.20
N PHE A 277 -5.84 3.33 -21.11
CA PHE A 277 -4.53 3.04 -20.53
C PHE A 277 -4.56 1.91 -19.50
N TRP A 278 -5.72 1.44 -19.06
CA TRP A 278 -5.87 0.51 -17.95
C TRP A 278 -4.99 -0.74 -18.06
N GLU A 279 -4.91 -1.37 -19.24
CA GLU A 279 -4.07 -2.55 -19.43
C GLU A 279 -2.57 -2.25 -19.22
N LYS A 280 -2.10 -1.10 -19.70
CA LYS A 280 -0.72 -0.66 -19.48
C LYS A 280 -0.45 -0.32 -18.02
N VAL A 281 -1.43 0.26 -17.33
CA VAL A 281 -1.34 0.61 -15.92
C VAL A 281 -1.24 -0.64 -15.05
N LYS A 282 -2.08 -1.66 -15.27
CA LYS A 282 -1.97 -2.93 -14.55
C LYS A 282 -0.57 -3.54 -14.67
N GLN A 283 -0.01 -3.52 -15.87
CA GLN A 283 1.33 -4.05 -16.14
C GLN A 283 2.43 -3.20 -15.49
N HIS A 284 2.28 -1.90 -15.50
CA HIS A 284 3.24 -0.98 -14.90
C HIS A 284 3.25 -1.06 -13.37
N VAL A 285 2.07 -1.06 -12.74
CA VAL A 285 1.96 -1.23 -11.28
C VAL A 285 2.44 -2.60 -10.84
N PHE A 286 2.25 -3.64 -11.65
CA PHE A 286 2.86 -4.94 -11.39
C PHE A 286 4.40 -4.86 -11.42
N LEU A 287 4.96 -4.15 -12.38
CA LEU A 287 6.41 -3.95 -12.48
C LEU A 287 6.96 -3.21 -11.28
N ASP A 288 6.27 -2.13 -10.86
CA ASP A 288 6.67 -1.27 -9.75
C ASP A 288 6.50 -1.94 -8.38
N GLU A 289 5.32 -2.48 -8.11
CA GLU A 289 4.92 -2.88 -6.75
C GLU A 289 5.00 -4.41 -6.50
N VAL A 290 4.89 -5.23 -7.54
CA VAL A 290 4.80 -6.68 -7.38
C VAL A 290 6.10 -7.40 -7.69
N MET A 291 6.86 -6.94 -8.69
CA MET A 291 8.08 -7.62 -9.10
C MET A 291 9.09 -7.69 -7.94
N TRP A 292 9.32 -6.60 -7.25
CA TRP A 292 10.24 -6.56 -6.11
C TRP A 292 9.73 -7.41 -4.93
N LEU A 293 8.41 -7.41 -4.67
CA LEU A 293 7.81 -8.23 -3.62
C LEU A 293 8.11 -9.72 -3.81
N MET A 294 8.12 -10.19 -5.06
CA MET A 294 8.47 -11.57 -5.39
C MET A 294 9.99 -11.83 -5.45
N ALA A 295 10.78 -10.79 -5.74
CA ALA A 295 12.22 -10.93 -5.97
C ALA A 295 13.07 -10.81 -4.70
N GLU A 296 12.60 -10.07 -3.67
CA GLU A 296 13.46 -9.66 -2.56
C GLU A 296 13.73 -10.78 -1.55
N TYR A 297 12.69 -11.52 -1.12
CA TYR A 297 12.83 -12.48 -0.04
C TYR A 297 12.53 -13.91 -0.48
N GLU A 298 13.56 -14.78 -0.39
CA GLU A 298 13.43 -16.21 -0.64
C GLU A 298 12.45 -16.88 0.33
N GLU A 299 12.46 -16.48 1.60
CA GLU A 299 11.61 -17.03 2.65
C GLU A 299 10.11 -16.79 2.42
N ASP A 300 9.72 -15.78 1.64
CA ASP A 300 8.32 -15.56 1.30
C ASP A 300 7.80 -16.65 0.35
N TRP A 301 8.67 -17.18 -0.51
CA TRP A 301 8.35 -18.32 -1.34
C TRP A 301 8.21 -19.64 -0.57
N GLN A 302 8.65 -19.69 0.69
CA GLN A 302 8.46 -20.86 1.58
C GLN A 302 7.13 -20.81 2.35
N LYS A 303 6.45 -19.67 2.39
CA LYS A 303 5.15 -19.48 3.04
C LYS A 303 4.02 -19.85 2.08
N SER A 304 3.17 -20.84 2.44
CA SER A 304 2.11 -21.34 1.56
C SER A 304 1.12 -20.25 1.10
N SER A 305 0.76 -19.32 1.99
CA SER A 305 -0.13 -18.19 1.64
C SER A 305 0.52 -17.29 0.59
N GLN A 306 1.78 -16.92 0.82
CA GLN A 306 2.51 -16.03 -0.09
C GLN A 306 2.78 -16.68 -1.45
N GLN A 307 3.09 -18.01 -1.48
CA GLN A 307 3.19 -18.76 -2.74
C GLN A 307 1.91 -18.67 -3.58
N LYS A 308 0.76 -18.89 -2.94
CA LYS A 308 -0.54 -18.84 -3.64
C LYS A 308 -0.81 -17.44 -4.19
N LEU A 309 -0.53 -16.40 -3.41
CA LEU A 309 -0.65 -15.02 -3.87
C LEU A 309 0.27 -14.76 -5.06
N PHE A 310 1.55 -15.12 -4.97
CA PHE A 310 2.51 -14.95 -6.07
C PHE A 310 2.09 -15.68 -7.34
N MET A 311 1.61 -16.91 -7.22
CA MET A 311 1.11 -17.64 -8.39
C MET A 311 -0.15 -17.02 -8.98
N SER A 312 -1.02 -16.47 -8.15
CA SER A 312 -2.21 -15.73 -8.60
C SER A 312 -1.82 -14.44 -9.32
N LEU A 313 -0.83 -13.70 -8.82
CA LEU A 313 -0.27 -12.49 -9.44
C LEU A 313 0.37 -12.80 -10.80
N ILE A 314 1.15 -13.89 -10.90
CA ILE A 314 1.75 -14.33 -12.17
C ILE A 314 0.66 -14.69 -13.20
N HIS A 315 -0.36 -15.44 -12.79
CA HIS A 315 -1.51 -15.76 -13.62
C HIS A 315 -2.21 -14.49 -14.11
N PHE A 316 -2.46 -13.56 -13.22
CA PHE A 316 -3.04 -12.26 -13.55
C PHE A 316 -2.20 -11.51 -14.59
N MET A 317 -0.88 -11.42 -14.42
CA MET A 317 0.00 -10.71 -15.35
C MET A 317 -0.03 -11.33 -16.76
N ILE A 318 -0.19 -12.65 -16.84
CA ILE A 318 -0.28 -13.37 -18.12
C ILE A 318 -1.63 -13.16 -18.79
N ASP A 319 -2.73 -13.19 -18.04
CA ASP A 319 -4.10 -13.06 -18.54
C ASP A 319 -4.96 -12.12 -17.68
N SER A 320 -4.76 -10.80 -17.87
CA SER A 320 -5.50 -9.75 -17.16
C SER A 320 -6.64 -9.11 -17.98
N ALA A 321 -6.92 -9.59 -19.18
CA ALA A 321 -7.84 -8.94 -20.13
C ALA A 321 -9.29 -8.81 -19.62
N ASN A 322 -9.72 -9.69 -18.72
CA ASN A 322 -11.06 -9.69 -18.14
C ASN A 322 -11.20 -8.74 -16.93
N TYR A 323 -10.11 -8.27 -16.32
CA TYR A 323 -10.13 -7.28 -15.25
C TYR A 323 -10.26 -5.87 -15.85
N ARG A 324 -11.50 -5.46 -16.13
CA ARG A 324 -11.82 -4.17 -16.79
C ARG A 324 -12.21 -3.10 -15.78
N LEU A 325 -12.12 -1.83 -16.19
CA LEU A 325 -12.67 -0.67 -15.46
C LEU A 325 -14.14 -0.43 -15.80
#